data_b516e38b6b44fe1512f0f7cf6a05d189
#
_entry.id   b516e38b6b44fe1512f0f7cf6a05d189
#
_cell.length_a   1.000
_cell.length_b   1.000
_cell.length_c   1.000
_cell.angle_alpha   90.00
_cell.angle_beta   90.00
_cell.angle_gamma   90.00
#
_symmetry.space_group_name_H-M   'P 1'
#
loop_
_entity.id
_entity.type
_entity.pdbx_description
1 polymer ?
#
loop_
_entity_poly.entity_id
_entity_poly.type
_entity_poly.pdbx_seq_one_letter_code
_entity_poly.pdbx_strand_id
1 'polypeptide(L)'
;MLTRLEIRNFALIEALELELAPGMTVVTGETGAGKSIVVDAIAQILGDKASADLVRFGAEQAEIAASFSLTDAAPARQWLRDQGLDDDDGEGCIVRRLIPRQGRSRAFINGRQVAGNQLRELGEYLIELLGQNAQQGLLRPERQRALLDRFAHLEAELDELARRQQRWRAAQAALEQYRSERERNGAEREWRRFVLEELERVGLRAGEWEELSSEARRLGAVEQLREAVAMTLSCLEDEGGALGLLGEAQRVLAGACQKDAALADSAALVDSAEIQVQEACHALRAYHEHLEADPARLEQIGHRLQVLQDLQRKHQRDMAGLLSLLEELRAELGDAEQDAERLHRLQAEADQSEDSYREQAKGVSAARGAAAPRLAQAIAAEIRDLGMPHATVKVDVQSYPDDPRHWQGTGWDQVELHFSANPGHPLQALARVASGGELARIGLALQVILAQPEQVDTLIFDEVDVGVGGAVAERIGRLLRRLGKAQQVLCVTHLPQVAAQAHHQLLVEKVVTGEATHSRIRVLDTQGRRDEVARMLGGIELDDSIHRAAQRLLDEANKT
;
A
#
# COMPACT_ATOMS: atom_id res chain seq x y z
N MET A 1 0.86 -33.90 4.75
CA MET A 1 0.76 -34.76 5.95
C MET A 1 2.12 -34.88 6.63
N LEU A 2 2.19 -34.76 7.95
CA LEU A 2 3.43 -34.92 8.74
C LEU A 2 3.78 -36.41 8.83
N THR A 3 4.92 -36.81 8.27
CA THR A 3 5.34 -38.22 8.21
C THR A 3 6.38 -38.59 9.26
N ARG A 4 7.27 -37.64 9.60
CA ARG A 4 8.34 -37.87 10.57
C ARG A 4 8.65 -36.61 11.38
N LEU A 5 8.89 -36.79 12.67
CA LEU A 5 9.30 -35.72 13.58
C LEU A 5 10.55 -36.14 14.35
N GLU A 6 11.61 -35.38 14.23
CA GLU A 6 12.86 -35.56 14.97
C GLU A 6 13.11 -34.39 15.89
N ILE A 7 13.41 -34.67 17.14
CA ILE A 7 13.69 -33.67 18.17
C ILE A 7 14.99 -34.04 18.88
N ARG A 8 15.88 -33.10 19.04
CA ARG A 8 17.14 -33.25 19.78
C ARG A 8 17.38 -32.07 20.72
N ASN A 9 17.69 -32.41 21.99
CA ASN A 9 18.03 -31.43 23.05
C ASN A 9 16.98 -30.33 23.25
N PHE A 10 15.70 -30.68 23.17
CA PHE A 10 14.58 -29.74 23.30
C PHE A 10 13.83 -29.99 24.62
N ALA A 11 13.76 -29.00 25.49
CA ALA A 11 13.16 -29.08 26.82
C ALA A 11 13.65 -30.30 27.61
N LEU A 12 12.78 -31.29 27.86
CA LEU A 12 13.11 -32.54 28.57
C LEU A 12 13.50 -33.69 27.63
N ILE A 13 13.42 -33.49 26.32
CA ILE A 13 13.72 -34.51 25.32
C ILE A 13 15.21 -34.41 24.94
N GLU A 14 15.95 -35.49 25.09
CA GLU A 14 17.33 -35.62 24.63
C GLU A 14 17.39 -35.95 23.14
N ALA A 15 16.70 -37.01 22.75
CA ALA A 15 16.55 -37.43 21.37
C ALA A 15 15.21 -38.16 21.22
N LEU A 16 14.48 -37.82 20.17
CA LEU A 16 13.21 -38.44 19.82
C LEU A 16 13.13 -38.52 18.30
N GLU A 17 12.67 -39.66 17.82
CA GLU A 17 12.33 -39.89 16.45
C GLU A 17 10.96 -40.59 16.41
N LEU A 18 10.00 -39.96 15.70
CA LEU A 18 8.64 -40.45 15.57
C LEU A 18 8.28 -40.56 14.10
N GLU A 19 7.80 -41.71 13.70
CA GLU A 19 7.07 -41.90 12.48
C GLU A 19 5.57 -41.76 12.76
N LEU A 20 4.90 -40.94 11.97
CA LEU A 20 3.50 -40.60 12.14
C LEU A 20 2.71 -41.13 10.93
N ALA A 21 1.64 -41.84 11.22
CA ALA A 21 0.77 -42.46 10.20
C ALA A 21 -0.49 -41.60 9.97
N PRO A 22 -1.22 -41.83 8.85
CA PRO A 22 -2.54 -41.25 8.63
C PRO A 22 -3.52 -41.63 9.74
N GLY A 23 -4.57 -40.83 9.91
CA GLY A 23 -5.57 -41.07 10.92
C GLY A 23 -5.38 -40.25 12.18
N MET A 24 -6.04 -40.67 13.25
CA MET A 24 -5.98 -40.01 14.56
C MET A 24 -4.89 -40.66 15.42
N THR A 25 -3.89 -39.89 15.81
CA THR A 25 -2.86 -40.25 16.78
C THR A 25 -3.10 -39.48 18.07
N VAL A 26 -3.14 -40.15 19.22
CA VAL A 26 -3.20 -39.50 20.53
C VAL A 26 -1.88 -39.60 21.26
N VAL A 27 -1.56 -38.54 21.99
CA VAL A 27 -0.42 -38.45 22.93
C VAL A 27 -0.96 -38.50 24.35
N THR A 28 -0.63 -39.60 25.07
CA THR A 28 -1.02 -39.78 26.46
C THR A 28 0.21 -39.83 27.39
N GLY A 29 0.02 -39.84 28.70
CA GLY A 29 1.09 -39.91 29.69
C GLY A 29 0.73 -39.12 30.95
N GLU A 30 1.61 -39.14 31.94
CA GLU A 30 1.40 -38.47 33.22
C GLU A 30 1.37 -36.94 33.08
N THR A 31 0.69 -36.27 34.02
CA THR A 31 0.69 -34.79 34.08
C THR A 31 2.11 -34.27 34.35
N GLY A 32 2.59 -33.35 33.52
CA GLY A 32 3.96 -32.83 33.62
C GLY A 32 5.04 -33.78 33.04
N ALA A 33 4.68 -34.88 32.35
CA ALA A 33 5.62 -35.74 31.65
C ALA A 33 6.16 -35.12 30.34
N GLY A 34 5.61 -33.96 29.94
CA GLY A 34 6.03 -33.28 28.71
C GLY A 34 5.19 -33.64 27.48
N LYS A 35 3.90 -33.96 27.66
CA LYS A 35 2.97 -34.20 26.54
C LYS A 35 2.94 -33.03 25.56
N SER A 36 2.82 -31.80 26.07
CA SER A 36 2.82 -30.58 25.25
C SER A 36 4.17 -30.30 24.58
N ILE A 37 5.28 -30.93 25.03
CA ILE A 37 6.61 -30.71 24.41
C ILE A 37 6.61 -31.11 22.92
N VAL A 38 5.82 -32.14 22.52
CA VAL A 38 5.68 -32.54 21.12
C VAL A 38 4.97 -31.44 20.32
N VAL A 39 3.91 -30.88 20.90
CA VAL A 39 3.16 -29.77 20.28
C VAL A 39 4.01 -28.51 20.23
N ASP A 40 4.75 -28.19 21.31
CA ASP A 40 5.68 -27.07 21.35
C ASP A 40 6.80 -27.20 20.30
N ALA A 41 7.33 -28.40 20.11
CA ALA A 41 8.33 -28.66 19.08
C ALA A 41 7.75 -28.43 17.67
N ILE A 42 6.53 -28.89 17.41
CA ILE A 42 5.85 -28.65 16.14
C ILE A 42 5.56 -27.15 15.96
N ALA A 43 5.12 -26.44 17.00
CA ALA A 43 4.95 -24.99 16.94
C ALA A 43 6.25 -24.26 16.55
N GLN A 44 7.40 -24.76 16.99
CA GLN A 44 8.69 -24.20 16.56
C GLN A 44 8.94 -24.42 15.05
N ILE A 45 8.56 -25.55 14.49
CA ILE A 45 8.64 -25.83 13.05
C ILE A 45 7.71 -24.91 12.25
N LEU A 46 6.57 -24.52 12.83
CA LEU A 46 5.62 -23.59 12.22
C LEU A 46 6.01 -22.10 12.36
N GLY A 47 7.16 -21.80 12.92
CA GLY A 47 7.69 -20.43 12.97
C GLY A 47 7.38 -19.65 14.23
N ASP A 48 6.96 -20.29 15.31
CA ASP A 48 6.77 -19.65 16.62
C ASP A 48 8.07 -19.07 17.15
N LYS A 49 7.95 -18.09 18.06
CA LYS A 49 9.10 -17.40 18.63
C LYS A 49 9.97 -18.37 19.43
N ALA A 50 11.22 -18.56 19.00
CA ALA A 50 12.19 -19.37 19.71
C ALA A 50 12.72 -18.66 20.97
N SER A 51 12.81 -19.41 22.07
CA SER A 51 13.45 -18.96 23.31
C SER A 51 14.60 -19.89 23.67
N ALA A 52 15.65 -19.35 24.32
CA ALA A 52 16.76 -20.13 24.84
C ALA A 52 16.34 -21.14 25.92
N ASP A 53 15.22 -20.90 26.59
CA ASP A 53 14.65 -21.80 27.60
C ASP A 53 14.16 -23.13 27.01
N LEU A 54 13.91 -23.18 25.70
CA LEU A 54 13.55 -24.39 24.99
C LEU A 54 14.75 -25.35 24.78
N VAL A 55 15.97 -24.86 24.97
CA VAL A 55 17.19 -25.68 24.87
C VAL A 55 17.38 -26.46 26.15
N ARG A 56 17.51 -27.79 26.04
CA ARG A 56 17.73 -28.69 27.17
C ARG A 56 18.90 -28.23 28.03
N PHE A 57 18.75 -28.35 29.35
CA PHE A 57 19.82 -28.00 30.28
C PHE A 57 21.08 -28.81 29.98
N GLY A 58 22.23 -28.14 29.89
CA GLY A 58 23.52 -28.73 29.55
C GLY A 58 23.82 -28.85 28.05
N ALA A 59 22.84 -28.58 27.15
CA ALA A 59 23.05 -28.56 25.72
C ALA A 59 23.32 -27.14 25.18
N GLU A 60 24.06 -27.04 24.09
CA GLU A 60 24.38 -25.76 23.44
C GLU A 60 23.27 -25.31 22.47
N GLN A 61 22.55 -26.29 21.87
CA GLN A 61 21.47 -26.03 20.93
C GLN A 61 20.42 -27.13 20.96
N ALA A 62 19.19 -26.77 20.64
CA ALA A 62 18.12 -27.69 20.28
C ALA A 62 17.96 -27.75 18.76
N GLU A 63 17.58 -28.93 18.28
CA GLU A 63 17.29 -29.19 16.86
C GLU A 63 15.95 -29.89 16.74
N ILE A 64 15.12 -29.40 15.81
CA ILE A 64 13.83 -29.99 15.48
C ILE A 64 13.80 -30.12 13.96
N ALA A 65 13.41 -31.29 13.45
CA ALA A 65 13.20 -31.52 12.04
C ALA A 65 11.85 -32.25 11.84
N ALA A 66 11.12 -31.86 10.82
CA ALA A 66 9.86 -32.48 10.44
C ALA A 66 9.85 -32.74 8.93
N SER A 67 9.42 -33.95 8.55
CA SER A 67 9.23 -34.33 7.15
C SER A 67 7.74 -34.39 6.84
N PHE A 68 7.37 -33.82 5.71
CA PHE A 68 6.00 -33.76 5.23
C PHE A 68 5.87 -34.43 3.87
N SER A 69 4.85 -35.26 3.68
CA SER A 69 4.36 -35.65 2.34
C SER A 69 3.43 -34.55 1.84
N LEU A 70 3.64 -34.09 0.62
CA LEU A 70 2.85 -33.03 -0.02
C LEU A 70 1.91 -33.58 -1.11
N THR A 71 1.71 -34.88 -1.20
CA THR A 71 0.91 -35.53 -2.25
C THR A 71 -0.46 -34.86 -2.42
N ASP A 72 -1.13 -34.55 -1.32
CA ASP A 72 -2.45 -33.94 -1.29
C ASP A 72 -2.42 -32.42 -0.97
N ALA A 73 -1.24 -31.84 -0.70
CA ALA A 73 -1.05 -30.45 -0.29
C ALA A 73 -0.70 -29.51 -1.46
N ALA A 74 -1.60 -29.37 -2.42
CA ALA A 74 -1.39 -28.52 -3.61
C ALA A 74 -0.98 -27.06 -3.29
N PRO A 75 -1.59 -26.37 -2.29
CA PRO A 75 -1.19 -25.00 -1.93
C PRO A 75 0.26 -24.92 -1.41
N ALA A 76 0.69 -25.85 -0.56
CA ALA A 76 2.06 -25.89 -0.04
C ALA A 76 3.09 -26.14 -1.17
N ARG A 77 2.78 -27.04 -2.10
CA ARG A 77 3.63 -27.30 -3.28
C ARG A 77 3.77 -26.06 -4.16
N GLN A 78 2.66 -25.35 -4.39
CA GLN A 78 2.69 -24.13 -5.19
C GLN A 78 3.53 -23.05 -4.51
N TRP A 79 3.33 -22.84 -3.21
CA TRP A 79 4.13 -21.88 -2.46
C TRP A 79 5.64 -22.19 -2.52
N LEU A 80 6.01 -23.46 -2.34
CA LEU A 80 7.42 -23.89 -2.41
C LEU A 80 8.04 -23.59 -3.78
N ARG A 81 7.31 -23.85 -4.88
CA ARG A 81 7.76 -23.51 -6.24
C ARG A 81 7.92 -22.01 -6.45
N ASP A 82 6.95 -21.21 -6.00
CA ASP A 82 6.98 -19.76 -6.15
C ASP A 82 8.15 -19.13 -5.38
N GLN A 83 8.56 -19.76 -4.26
CA GLN A 83 9.73 -19.35 -3.48
C GLN A 83 11.05 -19.99 -3.95
N GLY A 84 11.00 -20.92 -4.90
CA GLY A 84 12.18 -21.67 -5.35
C GLY A 84 12.78 -22.56 -4.27
N LEU A 85 11.93 -23.11 -3.38
CA LEU A 85 12.30 -23.94 -2.23
C LEU A 85 11.83 -25.39 -2.38
N ASP A 86 11.27 -25.76 -3.53
CA ASP A 86 10.85 -27.12 -3.86
C ASP A 86 12.03 -28.09 -3.89
N ASP A 87 11.74 -29.37 -3.67
CA ASP A 87 12.67 -30.48 -3.81
C ASP A 87 12.57 -31.08 -5.22
N ASP A 88 13.61 -31.80 -5.66
CA ASP A 88 13.70 -32.35 -7.03
C ASP A 88 12.50 -33.23 -7.41
N ASP A 89 11.95 -33.98 -6.45
CA ASP A 89 10.78 -34.86 -6.65
C ASP A 89 9.43 -34.12 -6.43
N GLY A 90 9.40 -32.97 -5.78
CA GLY A 90 8.21 -32.14 -5.53
C GLY A 90 7.12 -32.77 -4.66
N GLU A 91 7.35 -33.95 -4.08
CA GLU A 91 6.38 -34.73 -3.28
C GLU A 91 6.64 -34.62 -1.77
N GLY A 92 7.78 -34.11 -1.36
CA GLY A 92 8.20 -33.98 0.03
C GLY A 92 8.59 -32.56 0.42
N CYS A 93 8.58 -32.30 1.72
CA CYS A 93 9.15 -31.10 2.31
C CYS A 93 9.79 -31.43 3.66
N ILE A 94 11.04 -31.00 3.85
CA ILE A 94 11.75 -31.13 5.12
C ILE A 94 11.92 -29.74 5.70
N VAL A 95 11.34 -29.53 6.86
CA VAL A 95 11.49 -28.31 7.65
C VAL A 95 12.38 -28.60 8.83
N ARG A 96 13.43 -27.79 9.03
CA ARG A 96 14.38 -27.96 10.13
C ARG A 96 14.62 -26.64 10.83
N ARG A 97 14.67 -26.66 12.17
CA ARG A 97 14.96 -25.50 12.99
C ARG A 97 16.08 -25.79 14.00
N LEU A 98 17.03 -24.86 14.07
CA LEU A 98 18.10 -24.88 15.06
C LEU A 98 17.89 -23.71 16.03
N ILE A 99 17.84 -24.01 17.31
CA ILE A 99 17.65 -23.03 18.39
C ILE A 99 18.89 -23.08 19.27
N PRO A 100 19.84 -22.15 19.12
CA PRO A 100 21.01 -22.10 19.97
C PRO A 100 20.65 -21.49 21.34
N ARG A 101 21.37 -21.87 22.39
CA ARG A 101 21.27 -21.27 23.72
C ARG A 101 21.66 -19.78 23.70
N GLN A 102 22.58 -19.40 22.81
CA GLN A 102 22.99 -18.02 22.60
C GLN A 102 22.94 -17.69 21.10
N GLY A 103 22.36 -16.55 20.76
CA GLY A 103 22.23 -16.10 19.37
C GLY A 103 20.84 -16.28 18.79
N ARG A 104 20.74 -16.18 17.46
CA ARG A 104 19.46 -16.24 16.74
C ARG A 104 19.17 -17.66 16.24
N SER A 105 17.92 -18.08 16.33
CA SER A 105 17.47 -19.33 15.72
C SER A 105 17.60 -19.29 14.19
N ARG A 106 17.87 -20.44 13.59
CA ARG A 106 17.99 -20.63 12.13
C ARG A 106 16.95 -21.63 11.67
N ALA A 107 16.29 -21.33 10.55
CA ALA A 107 15.30 -22.19 9.93
C ALA A 107 15.75 -22.61 8.54
N PHE A 108 15.38 -23.82 8.14
CA PHE A 108 15.72 -24.40 6.85
C PHE A 108 14.51 -25.09 6.26
N ILE A 109 14.29 -24.92 4.96
CA ILE A 109 13.31 -25.65 4.17
C ILE A 109 14.07 -26.35 3.04
N ASN A 110 13.94 -27.65 2.93
CA ASN A 110 14.65 -28.51 1.96
C ASN A 110 16.16 -28.18 1.91
N GLY A 111 16.78 -28.04 3.10
CA GLY A 111 18.20 -27.76 3.26
C GLY A 111 18.61 -26.29 3.02
N ARG A 112 17.74 -25.44 2.51
CA ARG A 112 18.00 -24.02 2.26
C ARG A 112 17.61 -23.17 3.46
N GLN A 113 18.49 -22.26 3.89
CA GLN A 113 18.20 -21.38 5.02
C GLN A 113 17.15 -20.33 4.63
N VAL A 114 16.14 -20.15 5.47
CA VAL A 114 15.01 -19.24 5.23
C VAL A 114 14.80 -18.27 6.39
N ALA A 115 14.07 -17.19 6.13
CA ALA A 115 13.65 -16.25 7.15
C ALA A 115 12.46 -16.83 7.97
N GLY A 116 12.28 -16.35 9.22
CA GLY A 116 11.22 -16.84 10.10
C GLY A 116 9.80 -16.54 9.60
N ASN A 117 9.60 -15.50 8.79
CA ASN A 117 8.33 -15.21 8.13
C ASN A 117 7.99 -16.24 7.06
N GLN A 118 8.95 -16.63 6.21
CA GLN A 118 8.76 -17.68 5.21
C GLN A 118 8.42 -19.04 5.85
N LEU A 119 9.06 -19.34 6.99
CA LEU A 119 8.73 -20.53 7.77
C LEU A 119 7.28 -20.52 8.26
N ARG A 120 6.80 -19.35 8.72
CA ARG A 120 5.42 -19.18 9.20
C ARG A 120 4.42 -19.28 8.06
N GLU A 121 4.69 -18.67 6.93
CA GLU A 121 3.85 -18.74 5.73
C GLU A 121 3.68 -20.19 5.25
N LEU A 122 4.78 -20.94 5.13
CA LEU A 122 4.70 -22.35 4.78
C LEU A 122 3.94 -23.16 5.84
N GLY A 123 4.18 -22.86 7.12
CA GLY A 123 3.53 -23.53 8.25
C GLY A 123 2.00 -23.47 8.18
N GLU A 124 1.42 -22.37 7.70
CA GLU A 124 -0.03 -22.19 7.52
C GLU A 124 -0.63 -23.15 6.48
N TYR A 125 0.17 -23.65 5.54
CA TYR A 125 -0.25 -24.66 4.56
C TYR A 125 0.01 -26.11 4.98
N LEU A 126 0.84 -26.35 6.00
CA LEU A 126 1.25 -27.70 6.41
C LEU A 126 0.45 -28.23 7.60
N ILE A 127 0.27 -27.41 8.64
CA ILE A 127 -0.34 -27.81 9.92
C ILE A 127 -1.24 -26.73 10.45
N GLU A 128 -2.43 -27.08 10.88
CA GLU A 128 -3.28 -26.22 11.69
C GLU A 128 -3.18 -26.64 13.17
N LEU A 129 -2.61 -25.75 13.99
CA LEU A 129 -2.42 -25.98 15.42
C LEU A 129 -3.60 -25.40 16.21
N LEU A 130 -4.34 -26.25 16.91
CA LEU A 130 -5.58 -25.95 17.64
C LEU A 130 -5.36 -26.12 19.13
N GLY A 131 -4.65 -25.19 19.75
CA GLY A 131 -4.39 -25.12 21.19
C GLY A 131 -4.86 -23.80 21.80
N GLN A 132 -4.40 -23.47 23.00
CA GLN A 132 -4.74 -22.22 23.73
C GLN A 132 -4.57 -20.97 22.86
N ASN A 133 -3.54 -20.91 22.02
CA ASN A 133 -3.29 -19.78 21.14
C ASN A 133 -4.29 -19.67 19.98
N ALA A 134 -4.77 -20.80 19.44
CA ALA A 134 -5.79 -20.81 18.39
C ALA A 134 -7.16 -20.39 18.90
N GLN A 135 -7.50 -20.76 20.15
CA GLN A 135 -8.72 -20.30 20.81
C GLN A 135 -8.74 -18.78 20.95
N GLN A 136 -7.60 -18.14 21.26
CA GLN A 136 -7.48 -16.69 21.25
C GLN A 136 -7.66 -16.08 19.85
N GLY A 137 -7.27 -16.80 18.81
CA GLY A 137 -7.49 -16.40 17.42
C GLY A 137 -8.97 -16.27 17.06
N LEU A 138 -9.82 -17.19 17.57
CA LEU A 138 -11.28 -17.15 17.36
C LEU A 138 -11.96 -15.92 17.96
N LEU A 139 -11.31 -15.23 18.88
CA LEU A 139 -11.83 -14.00 19.50
C LEU A 139 -11.67 -12.77 18.57
N ARG A 140 -10.90 -12.88 17.50
CA ARG A 140 -10.64 -11.77 16.58
C ARG A 140 -11.69 -11.73 15.47
N PRO A 141 -12.35 -10.59 15.23
CA PRO A 141 -13.37 -10.44 14.17
C PRO A 141 -12.87 -10.83 12.78
N GLU A 142 -11.59 -10.56 12.48
CA GLU A 142 -10.98 -10.91 11.17
C GLU A 142 -10.95 -12.43 10.94
N ARG A 143 -10.65 -13.20 12.01
CA ARG A 143 -10.68 -14.66 11.94
C ARG A 143 -12.11 -15.19 11.84
N GLN A 144 -13.06 -14.59 12.54
CA GLN A 144 -14.47 -14.97 12.47
C GLN A 144 -15.04 -14.70 11.08
N ARG A 145 -14.67 -13.58 10.45
CA ARG A 145 -14.99 -13.31 9.05
C ARG A 145 -14.40 -14.37 8.12
N ALA A 146 -13.10 -14.67 8.26
CA ALA A 146 -12.43 -15.68 7.43
C ALA A 146 -13.08 -17.07 7.54
N LEU A 147 -13.59 -17.44 8.74
CA LEU A 147 -14.34 -18.68 8.93
C LEU A 147 -15.68 -18.67 8.16
N LEU A 148 -16.41 -17.55 8.20
CA LEU A 148 -17.64 -17.38 7.44
C LEU A 148 -17.38 -17.42 5.92
N ASP A 149 -16.32 -16.75 5.47
CA ASP A 149 -15.91 -16.71 4.07
C ASP A 149 -15.58 -18.11 3.55
N ARG A 150 -14.82 -18.89 4.33
CA ARG A 150 -14.49 -20.28 4.03
C ARG A 150 -15.74 -21.17 4.00
N PHE A 151 -16.64 -21.03 4.98
CA PHE A 151 -17.92 -21.75 5.00
C PHE A 151 -18.82 -21.43 3.80
N ALA A 152 -18.73 -20.20 3.31
CA ALA A 152 -19.48 -19.71 2.17
C ALA A 152 -18.78 -19.99 0.82
N HIS A 153 -17.55 -20.54 0.82
CA HIS A 153 -16.70 -20.78 -0.37
C HIS A 153 -16.50 -19.53 -1.22
N LEU A 154 -16.04 -18.43 -0.57
CA LEU A 154 -15.91 -17.12 -1.20
C LEU A 154 -14.48 -16.79 -1.65
N GLU A 155 -13.58 -17.77 -1.75
CA GLU A 155 -12.17 -17.56 -2.03
C GLU A 155 -11.96 -16.81 -3.37
N ALA A 156 -12.63 -17.25 -4.42
CA ALA A 156 -12.51 -16.64 -5.75
C ALA A 156 -13.09 -15.20 -5.79
N GLU A 157 -14.21 -14.97 -5.12
CA GLU A 157 -14.88 -13.68 -5.02
C GLU A 157 -14.03 -12.68 -4.21
N LEU A 158 -13.34 -13.16 -3.18
CA LEU A 158 -12.44 -12.35 -2.35
C LEU A 158 -11.16 -11.98 -3.09
N ASP A 159 -10.59 -12.89 -3.86
CA ASP A 159 -9.44 -12.60 -4.72
C ASP A 159 -9.77 -11.53 -5.76
N GLU A 160 -10.96 -11.62 -6.38
CA GLU A 160 -11.42 -10.61 -7.32
C GLU A 160 -11.69 -9.28 -6.61
N LEU A 161 -12.29 -9.31 -5.43
CA LEU A 161 -12.54 -8.11 -4.62
C LEU A 161 -11.23 -7.41 -4.23
N ALA A 162 -10.22 -8.16 -3.83
CA ALA A 162 -8.90 -7.62 -3.50
C ALA A 162 -8.25 -6.94 -4.72
N ARG A 163 -8.34 -7.56 -5.91
CA ARG A 163 -7.86 -6.96 -7.16
C ARG A 163 -8.59 -5.65 -7.50
N ARG A 164 -9.92 -5.61 -7.35
CA ARG A 164 -10.72 -4.41 -7.60
C ARG A 164 -10.42 -3.31 -6.59
N GLN A 165 -10.26 -3.64 -5.32
CA GLN A 165 -9.86 -2.71 -4.28
C GLN A 165 -8.49 -2.08 -4.57
N GLN A 166 -7.53 -2.87 -5.02
CA GLN A 166 -6.21 -2.38 -5.38
C GLN A 166 -6.26 -1.42 -6.57
N ARG A 167 -7.07 -1.72 -7.61
CA ARG A 167 -7.29 -0.83 -8.76
C ARG A 167 -7.94 0.49 -8.33
N TRP A 168 -8.99 0.43 -7.53
CA TRP A 168 -9.64 1.63 -7.00
C TRP A 168 -8.67 2.50 -6.21
N ARG A 169 -7.88 1.92 -5.29
CA ARG A 169 -6.88 2.69 -4.53
C ARG A 169 -5.81 3.32 -5.41
N ALA A 170 -5.36 2.62 -6.44
CA ALA A 170 -4.38 3.14 -7.39
C ALA A 170 -4.95 4.32 -8.19
N ALA A 171 -6.18 4.20 -8.69
CA ALA A 171 -6.87 5.28 -9.42
C ALA A 171 -7.12 6.51 -8.52
N GLN A 172 -7.57 6.29 -7.29
CA GLN A 172 -7.76 7.36 -6.30
C GLN A 172 -6.45 8.09 -5.98
N ALA A 173 -5.36 7.35 -5.77
CA ALA A 173 -4.04 7.93 -5.50
C ALA A 173 -3.52 8.74 -6.70
N ALA A 174 -3.69 8.25 -7.93
CA ALA A 174 -3.30 8.96 -9.14
C ALA A 174 -4.09 10.28 -9.31
N LEU A 175 -5.39 10.27 -9.06
CA LEU A 175 -6.25 11.45 -9.08
C LEU A 175 -5.82 12.48 -8.04
N GLU A 176 -5.58 12.06 -6.81
CA GLU A 176 -5.18 12.93 -5.70
C GLU A 176 -3.78 13.52 -5.93
N GLN A 177 -2.84 12.71 -6.40
CA GLN A 177 -1.52 13.20 -6.79
C GLN A 177 -1.63 14.27 -7.87
N TYR A 178 -2.42 14.03 -8.92
CA TYR A 178 -2.60 14.99 -10.00
C TYR A 178 -3.25 16.30 -9.52
N ARG A 179 -4.26 16.23 -8.64
CA ARG A 179 -4.89 17.39 -8.02
C ARG A 179 -3.89 18.22 -7.20
N SER A 180 -3.10 17.55 -6.36
CA SER A 180 -2.08 18.17 -5.54
C SER A 180 -0.97 18.85 -6.35
N GLU A 181 -0.53 18.22 -7.45
CA GLU A 181 0.43 18.81 -8.40
C GLU A 181 -0.15 20.06 -9.07
N ARG A 182 -1.42 19.98 -9.50
CA ARG A 182 -2.12 21.12 -10.11
C ARG A 182 -2.30 22.29 -9.15
N GLU A 183 -2.64 22.04 -7.89
CA GLU A 183 -2.76 23.08 -6.87
C GLU A 183 -1.41 23.76 -6.57
N ARG A 184 -0.33 22.98 -6.43
CA ARG A 184 1.02 23.52 -6.22
C ARG A 184 1.48 24.41 -7.36
N ASN A 185 1.17 24.07 -8.59
CA ASN A 185 1.55 24.82 -9.77
C ASN A 185 0.53 25.92 -10.15
N GLY A 186 -0.57 26.06 -9.40
CA GLY A 186 -1.67 26.96 -9.70
C GLY A 186 -1.24 28.45 -9.78
N ALA A 187 -0.53 28.94 -8.77
CA ALA A 187 -0.03 30.32 -8.72
C ALA A 187 0.96 30.64 -9.85
N GLU A 188 1.82 29.70 -10.19
CA GLU A 188 2.77 29.84 -11.31
C GLU A 188 2.06 29.86 -12.66
N ARG A 189 1.03 29.03 -12.84
CA ARG A 189 0.20 29.03 -14.05
C ARG A 189 -0.60 30.32 -14.21
N GLU A 190 -1.17 30.86 -13.15
CA GLU A 190 -1.86 32.17 -13.18
C GLU A 190 -0.90 33.30 -13.56
N TRP A 191 0.30 33.32 -13.00
CA TRP A 191 1.33 34.28 -13.37
C TRP A 191 1.72 34.16 -14.84
N ARG A 192 1.95 32.94 -15.35
CA ARG A 192 2.28 32.69 -16.75
C ARG A 192 1.15 33.13 -17.70
N ARG A 193 -0.10 32.89 -17.33
CA ARG A 193 -1.26 33.37 -18.09
C ARG A 193 -1.32 34.90 -18.15
N PHE A 194 -1.11 35.55 -17.01
CA PHE A 194 -1.06 37.00 -16.94
C PHE A 194 0.02 37.60 -17.85
N VAL A 195 1.22 37.00 -17.86
CA VAL A 195 2.32 37.42 -18.73
C VAL A 195 1.97 37.17 -20.21
N LEU A 196 1.37 36.07 -20.54
CA LEU A 196 0.93 35.77 -21.91
C LEU A 196 -0.08 36.80 -22.41
N GLU A 197 -1.12 37.10 -21.63
CA GLU A 197 -2.15 38.08 -21.97
C GLU A 197 -1.56 39.49 -22.13
N GLU A 198 -0.57 39.88 -21.32
CA GLU A 198 0.15 41.15 -21.45
C GLU A 198 0.92 41.24 -22.75
N LEU A 199 1.71 40.21 -23.10
CA LEU A 199 2.50 40.17 -24.34
C LEU A 199 1.61 40.13 -25.59
N GLU A 200 0.51 39.38 -25.55
CA GLU A 200 -0.46 39.32 -26.66
C GLU A 200 -1.20 40.64 -26.88
N ARG A 201 -1.58 41.33 -25.79
CA ARG A 201 -2.24 42.64 -25.87
C ARG A 201 -1.35 43.69 -26.53
N VAL A 202 -0.05 43.62 -26.29
CA VAL A 202 0.92 44.56 -26.91
C VAL A 202 1.15 44.21 -28.39
N GLY A 203 0.99 42.96 -28.79
CA GLY A 203 1.08 42.54 -30.19
C GLY A 203 2.50 42.71 -30.74
N LEU A 204 3.48 42.05 -30.14
CA LEU A 204 4.88 42.09 -30.52
C LEU A 204 5.10 41.57 -31.94
N ARG A 205 5.99 42.23 -32.72
CA ARG A 205 6.39 41.81 -34.04
C ARG A 205 7.91 41.64 -34.14
N ALA A 206 8.34 40.61 -34.87
CA ALA A 206 9.75 40.42 -35.12
C ALA A 206 10.33 41.57 -35.97
N GLY A 207 11.46 42.13 -35.55
CA GLY A 207 12.11 43.28 -36.22
C GLY A 207 11.49 44.66 -35.96
N GLU A 208 10.36 44.74 -35.25
CA GLU A 208 9.64 45.99 -34.97
C GLU A 208 10.53 47.04 -34.28
N TRP A 209 11.32 46.62 -33.30
CA TRP A 209 12.22 47.51 -32.56
C TRP A 209 13.26 48.16 -33.44
N GLU A 210 13.91 47.37 -34.33
CA GLU A 210 14.94 47.84 -35.23
C GLU A 210 14.36 48.76 -36.29
N GLU A 211 13.20 48.42 -36.84
CA GLU A 211 12.48 49.25 -37.84
C GLU A 211 12.09 50.61 -37.24
N LEU A 212 11.39 50.60 -36.10
CA LEU A 212 10.94 51.82 -35.44
C LEU A 212 12.11 52.67 -34.94
N SER A 213 13.17 52.07 -34.39
CA SER A 213 14.37 52.77 -33.98
C SER A 213 15.12 53.42 -35.14
N SER A 214 15.14 52.79 -36.32
CA SER A 214 15.73 53.37 -37.54
C SER A 214 14.88 54.52 -38.07
N GLU A 215 13.55 54.34 -38.12
CA GLU A 215 12.59 55.39 -38.52
C GLU A 215 12.63 56.60 -37.59
N ALA A 216 12.66 56.37 -36.27
CA ALA A 216 12.79 57.47 -35.28
C ALA A 216 14.07 58.27 -35.45
N ARG A 217 15.21 57.63 -35.69
CA ARG A 217 16.49 58.31 -35.93
C ARG A 217 16.43 59.16 -37.18
N ARG A 218 15.83 58.65 -38.28
CA ARG A 218 15.69 59.39 -39.53
C ARG A 218 14.80 60.63 -39.37
N LEU A 219 13.60 60.45 -38.78
CA LEU A 219 12.66 61.55 -38.56
C LEU A 219 13.20 62.56 -37.56
N GLY A 220 13.87 62.13 -36.48
CA GLY A 220 14.51 63.01 -35.51
C GLY A 220 15.66 63.83 -36.13
N ALA A 221 16.44 63.25 -37.05
CA ALA A 221 17.47 64.01 -37.78
C ALA A 221 16.86 65.08 -38.70
N VAL A 222 15.74 64.78 -39.36
CA VAL A 222 15.01 65.75 -40.21
C VAL A 222 14.48 66.91 -39.35
N GLU A 223 13.90 66.63 -38.19
CA GLU A 223 13.39 67.66 -37.28
C GLU A 223 14.51 68.57 -36.72
N GLN A 224 15.64 67.98 -36.31
CA GLN A 224 16.82 68.76 -35.89
C GLN A 224 17.36 69.67 -36.97
N LEU A 225 17.40 69.18 -38.26
CA LEU A 225 17.79 70.02 -39.38
C LEU A 225 16.80 71.15 -39.62
N ARG A 226 15.51 70.90 -39.50
CA ARG A 226 14.45 71.89 -39.64
C ARG A 226 14.55 72.96 -38.57
N GLU A 227 14.74 72.60 -37.30
CA GLU A 227 14.97 73.53 -36.21
C GLU A 227 16.24 74.38 -36.44
N ALA A 228 17.35 73.74 -36.85
CA ALA A 228 18.59 74.45 -37.09
C ALA A 228 18.45 75.43 -38.24
N VAL A 229 17.77 75.06 -39.33
CA VAL A 229 17.49 75.98 -40.46
C VAL A 229 16.57 77.11 -40.01
N ALA A 230 15.48 76.81 -39.28
CA ALA A 230 14.56 77.86 -38.77
C ALA A 230 15.26 78.82 -37.85
N MET A 231 16.11 78.31 -36.94
CA MET A 231 16.90 79.15 -36.03
C MET A 231 17.91 80.04 -36.80
N THR A 232 18.54 79.50 -37.84
CA THR A 232 19.46 80.23 -38.70
C THR A 232 18.75 81.35 -39.46
N LEU A 233 17.59 81.08 -40.03
CA LEU A 233 16.75 82.06 -40.71
C LEU A 233 16.33 83.16 -39.78
N SER A 234 15.90 82.83 -38.56
CA SER A 234 15.57 83.83 -37.48
C SER A 234 16.76 84.72 -37.21
N CYS A 235 17.98 84.23 -37.06
CA CYS A 235 19.17 85.06 -36.81
C CYS A 235 19.51 85.99 -38.00
N LEU A 236 19.12 85.61 -39.23
CA LEU A 236 19.43 86.40 -40.40
C LEU A 236 18.34 87.42 -40.71
N GLU A 237 17.06 87.15 -40.47
CA GLU A 237 15.90 87.89 -40.99
C GLU A 237 15.10 88.64 -39.93
N ASP A 238 15.09 88.23 -38.64
CA ASP A 238 14.28 88.86 -37.58
C ASP A 238 14.72 90.28 -37.26
N GLU A 239 13.90 91.01 -36.46
CA GLU A 239 14.25 92.36 -36.00
C GLU A 239 15.59 92.39 -35.26
N GLY A 240 16.58 93.07 -35.83
CA GLY A 240 17.97 93.07 -35.34
C GLY A 240 18.84 91.98 -35.89
N GLY A 241 18.33 91.18 -36.86
CA GLY A 241 19.10 90.19 -37.61
C GLY A 241 20.10 90.80 -38.60
N ALA A 242 20.91 89.91 -39.18
CA ALA A 242 22.01 90.30 -40.05
C ALA A 242 21.56 91.26 -41.20
N LEU A 243 20.42 90.94 -41.87
CA LEU A 243 19.87 91.76 -42.97
C LEU A 243 19.45 93.13 -42.50
N GLY A 244 18.79 93.21 -41.34
CA GLY A 244 18.39 94.50 -40.72
C GLY A 244 19.60 95.39 -40.41
N LEU A 245 20.66 94.83 -39.82
CA LEU A 245 21.91 95.52 -39.49
C LEU A 245 22.71 95.94 -40.71
N LEU A 246 22.77 95.09 -41.76
CA LEU A 246 23.42 95.42 -43.03
C LEU A 246 22.67 96.53 -43.77
N GLY A 247 21.33 96.51 -43.83
CA GLY A 247 20.50 97.54 -44.40
C GLY A 247 20.61 98.87 -43.64
N GLU A 248 20.79 98.87 -42.31
CA GLU A 248 21.07 100.06 -41.54
C GLU A 248 22.48 100.63 -41.83
N ALA A 249 23.50 99.75 -41.88
CA ALA A 249 24.87 100.15 -42.24
C ALA A 249 24.94 100.70 -43.66
N GLN A 250 24.23 100.13 -44.63
CA GLN A 250 24.11 100.62 -46.01
C GLN A 250 23.51 102.05 -46.06
N ARG A 251 22.43 102.31 -45.31
CA ARG A 251 21.80 103.59 -45.25
C ARG A 251 22.76 104.65 -44.69
N VAL A 252 23.51 104.32 -43.64
CA VAL A 252 24.49 105.25 -43.01
C VAL A 252 25.66 105.52 -43.96
N LEU A 253 26.19 104.48 -44.63
CA LEU A 253 27.27 104.57 -45.59
C LEU A 253 26.85 105.35 -46.86
N ALA A 254 25.66 105.19 -47.39
CA ALA A 254 25.12 105.96 -48.48
C ALA A 254 25.08 107.45 -48.22
N GLY A 255 24.70 107.87 -47.01
CA GLY A 255 24.75 109.25 -46.54
C GLY A 255 26.19 109.75 -46.37
N ALA A 256 27.13 108.86 -45.97
CA ALA A 256 28.53 109.23 -45.82
C ALA A 256 29.28 109.36 -47.13
N CYS A 257 29.01 108.54 -48.14
CA CYS A 257 29.56 108.58 -49.50
C CYS A 257 29.25 109.89 -50.22
N GLN A 258 28.12 110.56 -49.91
CA GLN A 258 27.81 111.90 -50.43
C GLN A 258 28.78 112.96 -49.95
N LYS A 259 29.48 112.68 -48.81
CA LYS A 259 30.44 113.62 -48.21
C LYS A 259 31.89 113.24 -48.55
N ASP A 260 32.22 112.01 -48.71
CA ASP A 260 33.54 111.53 -49.02
C ASP A 260 33.45 110.29 -49.99
N ALA A 261 33.86 110.45 -51.23
CA ALA A 261 33.84 109.42 -52.29
C ALA A 261 34.80 108.24 -52.00
N ALA A 262 35.76 108.40 -51.07
CA ALA A 262 36.67 107.34 -50.71
C ALA A 262 35.94 106.14 -49.94
N LEU A 263 34.72 106.36 -49.51
CA LEU A 263 33.90 105.33 -48.86
C LEU A 263 33.11 104.44 -49.87
N ALA A 264 33.14 104.78 -51.16
CA ALA A 264 32.33 104.03 -52.15
C ALA A 264 32.65 102.53 -52.24
N ASP A 265 33.92 102.16 -52.08
CA ASP A 265 34.34 100.77 -52.13
C ASP A 265 33.82 99.99 -50.87
N SER A 266 33.83 100.69 -49.73
CA SER A 266 33.28 100.10 -48.51
C SER A 266 31.76 99.92 -48.53
N ALA A 267 31.04 100.87 -49.14
CA ALA A 267 29.60 100.77 -49.38
C ALA A 267 29.24 99.57 -50.34
N ALA A 268 30.00 99.46 -51.42
CA ALA A 268 29.81 98.30 -52.34
C ALA A 268 30.07 96.95 -51.69
N LEU A 269 31.00 96.87 -50.75
CA LEU A 269 31.22 95.63 -49.97
C LEU A 269 30.03 95.29 -49.04
N VAL A 270 29.43 96.28 -48.39
CA VAL A 270 28.24 96.10 -47.56
C VAL A 270 27.04 95.74 -48.37
N ASP A 271 26.83 96.35 -49.56
CA ASP A 271 25.79 96.00 -50.54
C ASP A 271 25.95 94.52 -50.97
N SER A 272 27.19 94.12 -51.35
CA SER A 272 27.48 92.75 -51.74
C SER A 272 27.21 91.75 -50.59
N ALA A 273 27.53 92.07 -49.31
CA ALA A 273 27.26 91.27 -48.16
C ALA A 273 25.75 91.10 -47.92
N GLU A 274 24.95 92.18 -48.10
CA GLU A 274 23.48 92.10 -47.97
C GLU A 274 22.89 91.13 -49.03
N ILE A 275 23.28 91.23 -50.32
CA ILE A 275 22.85 90.38 -51.38
C ILE A 275 23.19 88.88 -51.06
N GLN A 276 24.43 88.65 -50.58
CA GLN A 276 24.86 87.27 -50.30
C GLN A 276 24.06 86.66 -49.13
N VAL A 277 23.73 87.49 -48.11
CA VAL A 277 22.89 87.02 -47.01
C VAL A 277 21.46 86.77 -47.48
N GLN A 278 20.89 87.62 -48.37
CA GLN A 278 19.58 87.45 -48.99
C GLN A 278 19.53 86.12 -49.81
N GLU A 279 20.55 85.81 -50.57
CA GLU A 279 20.67 84.58 -51.37
C GLU A 279 20.76 83.38 -50.39
N ALA A 280 21.54 83.43 -49.32
CA ALA A 280 21.64 82.41 -48.31
C ALA A 280 20.28 82.15 -47.64
N CYS A 281 19.53 83.20 -47.29
CA CYS A 281 18.18 83.09 -46.75
C CYS A 281 17.23 82.42 -47.72
N HIS A 282 17.29 82.75 -49.01
CA HIS A 282 16.47 82.14 -50.05
C HIS A 282 16.80 80.65 -50.19
N ALA A 283 18.07 80.24 -50.24
CA ALA A 283 18.51 78.86 -50.31
C ALA A 283 18.09 78.06 -49.06
N LEU A 284 18.21 78.67 -47.86
CA LEU A 284 17.79 78.00 -46.62
C LEU A 284 16.27 77.80 -46.55
N ARG A 285 15.46 78.75 -47.03
CA ARG A 285 14.00 78.62 -47.10
C ARG A 285 13.62 77.49 -48.05
N ALA A 286 14.21 77.44 -49.29
CA ALA A 286 13.98 76.40 -50.22
C ALA A 286 14.36 74.98 -49.64
N TYR A 287 15.49 74.92 -48.93
CA TYR A 287 15.88 73.73 -48.21
C TYR A 287 14.87 73.34 -47.12
N HIS A 288 14.39 74.29 -46.31
CA HIS A 288 13.40 74.10 -45.22
C HIS A 288 12.06 73.53 -45.78
N GLU A 289 11.59 74.10 -46.92
CA GLU A 289 10.36 73.66 -47.60
C GLU A 289 10.43 72.21 -48.14
N HIS A 290 11.64 71.74 -48.48
CA HIS A 290 11.86 70.35 -48.95
C HIS A 290 12.08 69.34 -47.83
N LEU A 291 12.23 69.78 -46.54
CA LEU A 291 12.32 68.90 -45.39
C LEU A 291 10.93 68.41 -45.01
N GLU A 292 10.57 67.14 -45.42
CA GLU A 292 9.34 66.46 -45.01
C GLU A 292 9.49 66.01 -43.55
N ALA A 293 9.12 66.84 -42.58
CA ALA A 293 9.06 66.49 -41.19
C ALA A 293 7.66 65.96 -40.85
N ASP A 294 7.60 64.83 -40.13
CA ASP A 294 6.35 64.28 -39.56
C ASP A 294 6.50 64.13 -38.03
N PRO A 295 6.29 65.21 -37.28
CA PRO A 295 6.41 65.18 -35.81
C PRO A 295 5.36 64.27 -35.15
N ALA A 296 4.16 64.14 -35.75
CA ALA A 296 3.13 63.27 -35.21
C ALA A 296 3.54 61.78 -35.31
N ARG A 297 4.17 61.44 -36.43
CA ARG A 297 4.70 60.06 -36.63
C ARG A 297 5.87 59.80 -35.68
N LEU A 298 6.76 60.76 -35.46
CA LEU A 298 7.87 60.63 -34.51
C LEU A 298 7.38 60.42 -33.09
N GLU A 299 6.34 61.14 -32.66
CA GLU A 299 5.71 61.00 -31.33
C GLU A 299 5.06 59.58 -31.18
N GLN A 300 4.32 59.12 -32.21
CA GLN A 300 3.74 57.75 -32.20
C GLN A 300 4.81 56.66 -32.07
N ILE A 301 5.91 56.79 -32.82
CA ILE A 301 7.04 55.87 -32.75
C ILE A 301 7.67 55.91 -31.35
N GLY A 302 7.90 57.09 -30.82
CA GLY A 302 8.45 57.31 -29.47
C GLY A 302 7.62 56.60 -28.43
N HIS A 303 6.29 56.80 -28.45
CA HIS A 303 5.37 56.12 -27.54
C HIS A 303 5.43 54.57 -27.69
N ARG A 304 5.45 54.08 -28.95
CA ARG A 304 5.53 52.62 -29.18
C ARG A 304 6.85 52.01 -28.70
N LEU A 305 7.98 52.69 -28.97
CA LEU A 305 9.31 52.29 -28.49
C LEU A 305 9.36 52.28 -26.97
N GLN A 306 8.73 53.22 -26.28
CA GLN A 306 8.68 53.29 -24.84
C GLN A 306 7.90 52.07 -24.27
N VAL A 307 6.75 51.70 -24.84
CA VAL A 307 6.00 50.52 -24.46
C VAL A 307 6.85 49.25 -24.59
N LEU A 308 7.56 49.12 -25.70
CA LEU A 308 8.44 47.97 -25.94
C LEU A 308 9.61 47.95 -24.95
N GLN A 309 10.21 49.10 -24.66
CA GLN A 309 11.31 49.22 -23.68
C GLN A 309 10.87 48.90 -22.26
N ASP A 310 9.67 49.34 -21.86
CA ASP A 310 9.12 49.02 -20.55
C ASP A 310 8.88 47.52 -20.38
N LEU A 311 8.42 46.83 -21.43
CA LEU A 311 8.30 45.36 -21.46
C LEU A 311 9.66 44.66 -21.34
N GLN A 312 10.67 45.13 -22.10
CA GLN A 312 12.03 44.57 -22.03
C GLN A 312 12.60 44.71 -20.60
N ARG A 313 12.39 45.88 -19.96
CA ARG A 313 12.83 46.13 -18.58
C ARG A 313 12.08 45.26 -17.57
N LYS A 314 10.75 45.16 -17.73
CA LYS A 314 9.89 44.38 -16.83
C LYS A 314 10.23 42.90 -16.86
N HIS A 315 10.42 42.34 -18.04
CA HIS A 315 10.70 40.90 -18.20
C HIS A 315 12.20 40.60 -18.29
N GLN A 316 13.09 41.63 -18.22
CA GLN A 316 14.55 41.50 -18.28
C GLN A 316 15.02 40.69 -19.53
N ARG A 317 14.34 40.90 -20.67
CA ARG A 317 14.62 40.24 -21.94
C ARG A 317 14.65 41.27 -23.07
N ASP A 318 15.44 41.02 -24.09
CA ASP A 318 15.39 41.74 -25.34
C ASP A 318 14.17 41.37 -26.20
N MET A 319 13.96 42.03 -27.34
CA MET A 319 12.79 41.75 -28.21
C MET A 319 12.73 40.31 -28.68
N ALA A 320 13.86 39.71 -29.02
CA ALA A 320 13.92 38.31 -29.46
C ALA A 320 13.56 37.40 -28.27
N GLY A 321 14.05 37.67 -27.07
CA GLY A 321 13.72 36.97 -25.86
C GLY A 321 12.25 37.11 -25.42
N LEU A 322 11.61 38.28 -25.68
CA LEU A 322 10.17 38.45 -25.44
C LEU A 322 9.30 37.64 -26.41
N LEU A 323 9.70 37.58 -27.67
CA LEU A 323 9.03 36.74 -28.68
C LEU A 323 9.17 35.24 -28.38
N SER A 324 10.37 34.79 -27.96
CA SER A 324 10.59 33.42 -27.53
C SER A 324 9.73 33.09 -26.29
N LEU A 325 9.68 33.98 -25.30
CA LEU A 325 8.82 33.85 -24.14
C LEU A 325 7.34 33.73 -24.51
N LEU A 326 6.88 34.53 -25.48
CA LEU A 326 5.50 34.48 -25.95
C LEU A 326 5.18 33.11 -26.56
N GLU A 327 6.08 32.55 -27.37
CA GLU A 327 5.92 31.23 -27.99
C GLU A 327 6.00 30.10 -26.93
N GLU A 328 6.94 30.18 -26.00
CA GLU A 328 7.07 29.26 -24.86
C GLU A 328 5.78 29.20 -24.05
N LEU A 329 5.26 30.38 -23.64
CA LEU A 329 4.03 30.47 -22.85
C LEU A 329 2.79 29.98 -23.62
N ARG A 330 2.72 30.21 -24.93
CA ARG A 330 1.64 29.69 -25.79
C ARG A 330 1.66 28.17 -25.86
N ALA A 331 2.84 27.57 -26.01
CA ALA A 331 3.00 26.12 -26.03
C ALA A 331 2.61 25.52 -24.69
N GLU A 332 3.12 26.07 -23.58
CA GLU A 332 2.84 25.55 -22.23
C GLU A 332 1.38 25.72 -21.79
N LEU A 333 0.72 26.80 -22.15
CA LEU A 333 -0.67 27.09 -21.78
C LEU A 333 -1.69 26.53 -22.78
N GLY A 334 -1.28 26.20 -24.00
CA GLY A 334 -2.09 25.49 -24.98
C GLY A 334 -2.51 24.09 -24.53
N ASP A 335 -1.78 23.49 -23.57
CA ASP A 335 -2.11 22.21 -22.94
C ASP A 335 -3.23 22.28 -21.87
N ALA A 336 -3.85 23.43 -21.64
CA ALA A 336 -4.90 23.58 -20.62
C ALA A 336 -6.15 22.74 -20.92
N GLU A 337 -6.47 22.53 -22.17
CA GLU A 337 -7.55 21.61 -22.60
C GLU A 337 -7.16 20.15 -22.32
N GLN A 338 -5.92 19.77 -22.63
CA GLN A 338 -5.39 18.43 -22.34
C GLN A 338 -5.32 18.15 -20.83
N ASP A 339 -4.98 19.17 -20.02
CA ASP A 339 -5.00 19.10 -18.57
C ASP A 339 -6.42 18.86 -18.01
N ALA A 340 -7.42 19.53 -18.58
CA ALA A 340 -8.83 19.33 -18.21
C ALA A 340 -9.33 17.94 -18.61
N GLU A 341 -8.99 17.48 -19.81
CA GLU A 341 -9.32 16.13 -20.29
C GLU A 341 -8.62 15.06 -19.44
N ARG A 342 -7.37 15.27 -19.04
CA ARG A 342 -6.63 14.34 -18.19
C ARG A 342 -7.28 14.23 -16.81
N LEU A 343 -7.65 15.36 -16.19
CA LEU A 343 -8.35 15.37 -14.91
C LEU A 343 -9.68 14.63 -15.01
N HIS A 344 -10.46 14.91 -16.06
CA HIS A 344 -11.75 14.25 -16.29
C HIS A 344 -11.58 12.74 -16.48
N ARG A 345 -10.56 12.30 -17.21
CA ARG A 345 -10.26 10.88 -17.41
C ARG A 345 -9.88 10.20 -16.09
N LEU A 346 -8.98 10.80 -15.28
CA LEU A 346 -8.59 10.24 -13.98
C LEU A 346 -9.79 10.18 -13.01
N GLN A 347 -10.67 11.18 -13.04
CA GLN A 347 -11.90 11.17 -12.25
C GLN A 347 -12.83 10.02 -12.70
N ALA A 348 -13.06 9.88 -14.00
CA ALA A 348 -13.89 8.80 -14.53
C ALA A 348 -13.33 7.40 -14.22
N GLU A 349 -12.00 7.25 -14.26
CA GLU A 349 -11.33 5.99 -13.91
C GLU A 349 -11.45 5.67 -12.41
N ALA A 350 -11.33 6.68 -11.56
CA ALA A 350 -11.55 6.52 -10.12
C ALA A 350 -13.00 6.14 -9.80
N ASP A 351 -13.97 6.83 -10.38
CA ASP A 351 -15.41 6.55 -10.20
C ASP A 351 -15.78 5.16 -10.71
N GLN A 352 -15.32 4.78 -11.91
CA GLN A 352 -15.58 3.46 -12.49
C GLN A 352 -14.96 2.32 -11.66
N SER A 353 -13.75 2.53 -11.15
CA SER A 353 -13.09 1.52 -10.29
C SER A 353 -13.75 1.42 -8.92
N GLU A 354 -14.27 2.52 -8.38
CA GLU A 354 -15.09 2.54 -7.16
C GLU A 354 -16.38 1.75 -7.35
N ASP A 355 -17.13 2.02 -8.41
CA ASP A 355 -18.37 1.30 -8.71
C ASP A 355 -18.13 -0.19 -8.89
N SER A 356 -17.06 -0.56 -9.58
CA SER A 356 -16.64 -1.96 -9.75
C SER A 356 -16.33 -2.65 -8.42
N TYR A 357 -15.63 -1.96 -7.50
CA TYR A 357 -15.39 -2.48 -6.15
C TYR A 357 -16.70 -2.63 -5.37
N ARG A 358 -17.57 -1.62 -5.39
CA ARG A 358 -18.86 -1.62 -4.67
C ARG A 358 -19.75 -2.77 -5.13
N GLU A 359 -19.83 -3.02 -6.42
CA GLU A 359 -20.61 -4.12 -6.98
C GLU A 359 -20.13 -5.47 -6.45
N GLN A 360 -18.83 -5.73 -6.52
CA GLN A 360 -18.24 -6.98 -6.01
C GLN A 360 -18.43 -7.12 -4.49
N ALA A 361 -18.16 -6.06 -3.74
CA ALA A 361 -18.29 -6.07 -2.28
C ALA A 361 -19.74 -6.31 -1.83
N LYS A 362 -20.72 -5.78 -2.56
CA LYS A 362 -22.15 -6.05 -2.34
C LYS A 362 -22.49 -7.53 -2.54
N GLY A 363 -21.91 -8.15 -3.56
CA GLY A 363 -22.07 -9.58 -3.82
C GLY A 363 -21.51 -10.43 -2.67
N VAL A 364 -20.30 -10.14 -2.22
CA VAL A 364 -19.67 -10.81 -1.07
C VAL A 364 -20.48 -10.61 0.21
N SER A 365 -20.94 -9.39 0.48
CA SER A 365 -21.77 -9.08 1.65
C SER A 365 -23.11 -9.86 1.65
N ALA A 366 -23.77 -9.95 0.50
CA ALA A 366 -25.00 -10.72 0.35
C ALA A 366 -24.75 -12.23 0.59
N ALA A 367 -23.67 -12.78 0.06
CA ALA A 367 -23.29 -14.19 0.27
C ALA A 367 -22.99 -14.47 1.75
N ARG A 368 -22.29 -13.59 2.45
CA ARG A 368 -22.06 -13.66 3.90
C ARG A 368 -23.36 -13.64 4.69
N GLY A 369 -24.27 -12.72 4.34
CA GLY A 369 -25.58 -12.61 4.97
C GLY A 369 -26.42 -13.89 4.81
N ALA A 370 -26.33 -14.55 3.66
CA ALA A 370 -27.01 -15.84 3.40
C ALA A 370 -26.33 -17.03 4.12
N ALA A 371 -25.00 -17.00 4.24
CA ALA A 371 -24.22 -18.06 4.90
C ALA A 371 -24.26 -17.97 6.43
N ALA A 372 -24.34 -16.78 7.00
CA ALA A 372 -24.30 -16.55 8.45
C ALA A 372 -25.33 -17.38 9.26
N PRO A 373 -26.62 -17.42 8.93
CA PRO A 373 -27.59 -18.24 9.66
C PRO A 373 -27.32 -19.75 9.49
N ARG A 374 -26.82 -20.19 8.34
CA ARG A 374 -26.47 -21.57 8.07
C ARG A 374 -25.27 -22.01 8.90
N LEU A 375 -24.24 -21.18 8.98
CA LEU A 375 -23.06 -21.42 9.84
C LEU A 375 -23.47 -21.47 11.30
N ALA A 376 -24.28 -20.50 11.76
CA ALA A 376 -24.77 -20.46 13.15
C ALA A 376 -25.54 -21.76 13.51
N GLN A 377 -26.40 -22.24 12.61
CA GLN A 377 -27.15 -23.48 12.81
C GLN A 377 -26.23 -24.72 12.84
N ALA A 378 -25.25 -24.79 11.95
CA ALA A 378 -24.27 -25.88 11.93
C ALA A 378 -23.45 -25.92 13.22
N ILE A 379 -22.92 -24.77 13.67
CA ILE A 379 -22.19 -24.65 14.94
C ILE A 379 -23.08 -25.08 16.11
N ALA A 380 -24.32 -24.61 16.20
CA ALA A 380 -25.24 -24.96 17.26
C ALA A 380 -25.56 -26.45 17.28
N ALA A 381 -25.62 -27.13 16.14
CA ALA A 381 -25.85 -28.58 16.04
C ALA A 381 -24.66 -29.35 16.63
N GLU A 382 -23.43 -29.05 16.18
CA GLU A 382 -22.21 -29.73 16.66
C GLU A 382 -21.95 -29.46 18.17
N ILE A 383 -22.19 -28.25 18.63
CA ILE A 383 -21.98 -27.87 20.05
C ILE A 383 -22.96 -28.60 20.99
N ARG A 384 -24.19 -28.87 20.56
CA ARG A 384 -25.16 -29.65 21.36
C ARG A 384 -24.61 -31.04 21.64
N ASP A 385 -23.99 -31.67 20.67
CA ASP A 385 -23.36 -32.98 20.83
C ASP A 385 -22.11 -32.93 21.72
N LEU A 386 -21.49 -31.75 21.86
CA LEU A 386 -20.34 -31.52 22.73
C LEU A 386 -20.73 -31.10 24.16
N GLY A 387 -21.94 -31.45 24.63
CA GLY A 387 -22.38 -31.25 25.98
C GLY A 387 -22.95 -29.87 26.32
N MET A 388 -23.37 -29.12 25.30
CA MET A 388 -24.06 -27.84 25.45
C MET A 388 -25.45 -27.87 24.76
N PRO A 389 -26.40 -28.67 25.25
CA PRO A 389 -27.66 -28.95 24.53
C PRO A 389 -28.55 -27.74 24.32
N HIS A 390 -28.34 -26.68 25.10
CA HIS A 390 -29.14 -25.46 25.04
C HIS A 390 -28.38 -24.27 24.43
N ALA A 391 -27.18 -24.49 23.94
CA ALA A 391 -26.37 -23.43 23.36
C ALA A 391 -27.04 -22.78 22.14
N THR A 392 -26.99 -21.49 22.09
CA THR A 392 -27.44 -20.65 20.99
C THR A 392 -26.26 -19.92 20.37
N VAL A 393 -26.22 -19.88 19.05
CA VAL A 393 -25.18 -19.20 18.26
C VAL A 393 -25.85 -18.25 17.28
N LYS A 394 -25.29 -17.06 17.11
CA LYS A 394 -25.63 -16.11 16.06
C LYS A 394 -24.33 -15.64 15.41
N VAL A 395 -24.30 -15.63 14.09
CA VAL A 395 -23.26 -14.98 13.32
C VAL A 395 -23.84 -13.64 12.86
N ASP A 396 -23.30 -12.55 13.38
CA ASP A 396 -23.74 -11.20 13.07
C ASP A 396 -22.83 -10.63 11.98
N VAL A 397 -23.46 -10.09 10.92
CA VAL A 397 -22.75 -9.48 9.78
C VAL A 397 -23.19 -8.03 9.70
N GLN A 398 -22.29 -7.12 10.05
CA GLN A 398 -22.52 -5.68 10.00
C GLN A 398 -21.80 -5.11 8.78
N SER A 399 -22.57 -4.50 7.88
CA SER A 399 -22.07 -3.96 6.60
C SER A 399 -21.91 -2.44 6.68
N TYR A 400 -20.80 -1.92 6.14
CA TYR A 400 -20.46 -0.50 6.10
C TYR A 400 -20.21 -0.01 4.66
N PRO A 401 -21.25 -0.08 3.76
CA PRO A 401 -21.09 0.25 2.34
C PRO A 401 -20.81 1.74 2.09
N ASP A 402 -21.21 2.62 3.03
CA ASP A 402 -21.10 4.08 2.88
C ASP A 402 -19.89 4.67 3.63
N ASP A 403 -19.06 3.82 4.28
CA ASP A 403 -17.86 4.26 4.97
C ASP A 403 -16.60 3.71 4.31
N PRO A 404 -15.89 4.51 3.48
CA PRO A 404 -14.69 4.06 2.78
C PRO A 404 -13.55 3.58 3.69
N ARG A 405 -13.57 3.94 4.98
CA ARG A 405 -12.58 3.46 5.96
C ARG A 405 -12.66 1.96 6.19
N HIS A 406 -13.81 1.35 5.92
CA HIS A 406 -14.06 -0.09 6.01
C HIS A 406 -13.81 -0.84 4.69
N TRP A 407 -13.52 -0.14 3.59
CA TRP A 407 -13.33 -0.75 2.29
C TRP A 407 -11.96 -1.41 2.17
N GLN A 408 -11.93 -2.69 2.43
CA GLN A 408 -10.73 -3.52 2.40
C GLN A 408 -10.76 -4.50 1.22
N GLY A 409 -9.63 -5.17 0.95
CA GLY A 409 -9.59 -6.26 -0.03
C GLY A 409 -10.48 -7.44 0.33
N THR A 410 -10.91 -7.52 1.58
CA THR A 410 -11.85 -8.51 2.12
C THR A 410 -13.29 -7.99 2.23
N GLY A 411 -13.59 -6.83 1.65
CA GLY A 411 -14.92 -6.19 1.73
C GLY A 411 -15.08 -5.22 2.89
N TRP A 412 -16.30 -4.78 3.09
CA TRP A 412 -16.68 -3.77 4.08
C TRP A 412 -17.45 -4.33 5.30
N ASP A 413 -17.58 -5.68 5.39
CA ASP A 413 -18.33 -6.29 6.47
C ASP A 413 -17.44 -6.57 7.68
N GLN A 414 -17.99 -6.37 8.85
CA GLN A 414 -17.50 -6.87 10.11
C GLN A 414 -18.35 -8.07 10.55
N VAL A 415 -17.70 -9.17 10.90
CA VAL A 415 -18.38 -10.40 11.28
C VAL A 415 -18.05 -10.70 12.74
N GLU A 416 -19.08 -10.93 13.55
CA GLU A 416 -18.94 -11.27 14.95
C GLU A 416 -19.81 -12.46 15.33
N LEU A 417 -19.21 -13.48 15.96
CA LEU A 417 -19.91 -14.62 16.52
C LEU A 417 -20.40 -14.29 17.92
N HIS A 418 -21.70 -14.46 18.14
CA HIS A 418 -22.36 -14.33 19.42
C HIS A 418 -22.80 -15.69 19.92
N PHE A 419 -22.60 -15.92 21.21
CA PHE A 419 -22.84 -17.20 21.86
C PHE A 419 -23.56 -17.04 23.20
N SER A 420 -24.41 -18.01 23.52
CA SER A 420 -24.97 -18.21 24.85
C SER A 420 -25.03 -19.72 25.17
N ALA A 421 -24.46 -20.13 26.30
CA ALA A 421 -24.46 -21.54 26.70
C ALA A 421 -25.80 -22.00 27.30
N ASN A 422 -26.57 -21.09 27.95
CA ASN A 422 -27.72 -21.41 28.72
C ASN A 422 -28.98 -20.67 28.27
N PRO A 423 -30.17 -21.29 28.35
CA PRO A 423 -31.43 -20.62 28.06
C PRO A 423 -31.65 -19.40 28.96
N GLY A 424 -32.15 -18.32 28.39
CA GLY A 424 -32.46 -17.08 29.12
C GLY A 424 -31.27 -16.15 29.37
N HIS A 425 -30.05 -16.56 29.02
CA HIS A 425 -28.90 -15.67 29.03
C HIS A 425 -28.80 -14.91 27.68
N PRO A 426 -28.43 -13.62 27.71
CA PRO A 426 -28.26 -12.86 26.48
C PRO A 426 -27.10 -13.42 25.64
N LEU A 427 -27.24 -13.36 24.33
CA LEU A 427 -26.16 -13.61 23.38
C LEU A 427 -25.05 -12.58 23.62
N GLN A 428 -23.83 -13.03 23.80
CA GLN A 428 -22.65 -12.19 23.99
C GLN A 428 -21.62 -12.51 22.91
N ALA A 429 -20.83 -11.50 22.53
CA ALA A 429 -19.70 -11.71 21.64
C ALA A 429 -18.77 -12.80 22.18
N LEU A 430 -18.27 -13.66 21.30
CA LEU A 430 -17.43 -14.79 21.68
C LEU A 430 -16.22 -14.37 22.54
N ALA A 431 -15.70 -13.17 22.30
CA ALA A 431 -14.62 -12.57 23.10
C ALA A 431 -14.97 -12.33 24.58
N ARG A 432 -16.26 -12.34 24.93
CA ARG A 432 -16.76 -12.16 26.32
C ARG A 432 -17.19 -13.48 26.96
N VAL A 433 -17.08 -14.60 26.26
CA VAL A 433 -17.39 -15.93 26.80
C VAL A 433 -16.30 -16.30 27.81
N ALA A 434 -16.69 -16.54 29.04
CA ALA A 434 -15.78 -16.62 30.19
C ALA A 434 -15.07 -17.98 30.37
N SER A 435 -15.51 -19.05 29.67
CA SER A 435 -15.02 -20.42 29.90
C SER A 435 -14.10 -20.89 28.77
N GLY A 436 -12.84 -21.15 29.10
CA GLY A 436 -11.88 -21.76 28.15
C GLY A 436 -12.36 -23.10 27.57
N GLY A 437 -13.05 -23.93 28.37
CA GLY A 437 -13.61 -25.18 27.88
C GLY A 437 -14.79 -25.02 26.91
N GLU A 438 -15.61 -23.96 27.05
CA GLU A 438 -16.66 -23.63 26.08
C GLU A 438 -16.04 -23.16 24.76
N LEU A 439 -15.04 -22.31 24.83
CA LEU A 439 -14.32 -21.80 23.66
C LEU A 439 -13.60 -22.93 22.90
N ALA A 440 -12.99 -23.87 23.61
CA ALA A 440 -12.37 -25.06 23.03
C ALA A 440 -13.38 -25.91 22.24
N ARG A 441 -14.58 -26.14 22.81
CA ARG A 441 -15.64 -26.90 22.16
C ARG A 441 -16.22 -26.20 20.94
N ILE A 442 -16.38 -24.86 21.01
CA ILE A 442 -16.79 -24.04 19.84
C ILE A 442 -15.72 -24.11 18.76
N GLY A 443 -14.45 -23.99 19.12
CA GLY A 443 -13.34 -24.14 18.19
C GLY A 443 -13.32 -25.52 17.51
N LEU A 444 -13.51 -26.57 18.27
CA LEU A 444 -13.61 -27.94 17.74
C LEU A 444 -14.80 -28.10 16.78
N ALA A 445 -15.99 -27.60 17.15
CA ALA A 445 -17.17 -27.63 16.29
C ALA A 445 -16.92 -26.90 14.96
N LEU A 446 -16.31 -25.72 15.02
CA LEU A 446 -15.94 -24.95 13.82
C LEU A 446 -14.99 -25.74 12.92
N GLN A 447 -13.97 -26.36 13.48
CA GLN A 447 -13.03 -27.17 12.71
C GLN A 447 -13.69 -28.34 12.00
N VAL A 448 -14.62 -29.03 12.68
CA VAL A 448 -15.38 -30.12 12.05
C VAL A 448 -16.23 -29.67 10.90
N ILE A 449 -16.88 -28.51 11.05
CA ILE A 449 -17.74 -27.91 10.01
C ILE A 449 -16.91 -27.44 8.81
N LEU A 450 -15.70 -26.91 9.08
CA LEU A 450 -14.81 -26.33 8.08
C LEU A 450 -13.74 -27.32 7.56
N ALA A 451 -13.68 -28.53 8.15
CA ALA A 451 -12.75 -29.56 7.73
C ALA A 451 -13.01 -29.95 6.27
N GLN A 452 -12.26 -29.32 5.37
CA GLN A 452 -12.18 -29.71 3.97
C GLN A 452 -10.78 -30.31 3.73
N PRO A 453 -10.69 -31.49 3.11
CA PRO A 453 -9.41 -32.19 2.88
C PRO A 453 -8.41 -31.39 2.03
N GLU A 454 -8.86 -30.31 1.38
CA GLU A 454 -8.12 -29.65 0.31
C GLU A 454 -7.14 -28.55 0.78
N GLN A 455 -7.16 -28.14 2.07
CA GLN A 455 -6.36 -26.99 2.51
C GLN A 455 -5.20 -27.36 3.43
N VAL A 456 -5.39 -28.19 4.44
CA VAL A 456 -4.36 -28.59 5.39
C VAL A 456 -4.49 -30.06 5.72
N ASP A 457 -3.41 -30.83 5.54
CA ASP A 457 -3.43 -32.28 5.73
C ASP A 457 -3.31 -32.71 7.19
N THR A 458 -2.83 -31.87 8.08
CA THR A 458 -2.52 -32.21 9.48
C THR A 458 -3.15 -31.24 10.46
N LEU A 459 -3.98 -31.75 11.37
CA LEU A 459 -4.61 -30.99 12.46
C LEU A 459 -4.00 -31.44 13.80
N ILE A 460 -3.62 -30.47 14.64
CA ILE A 460 -3.09 -30.76 15.97
C ILE A 460 -4.00 -30.13 17.01
N PHE A 461 -4.50 -30.97 17.93
CA PHE A 461 -5.36 -30.57 19.02
C PHE A 461 -4.62 -30.69 20.37
N ASP A 462 -4.44 -29.57 21.05
CA ASP A 462 -3.95 -29.53 22.43
C ASP A 462 -5.07 -29.05 23.36
N GLU A 463 -5.22 -29.71 24.51
CA GLU A 463 -6.17 -29.32 25.57
C GLU A 463 -7.66 -29.29 25.15
N VAL A 464 -8.08 -30.05 24.15
CA VAL A 464 -9.51 -30.08 23.71
C VAL A 464 -10.44 -30.71 24.75
N ASP A 465 -9.88 -31.46 25.67
CA ASP A 465 -10.57 -32.22 26.70
C ASP A 465 -10.57 -31.51 28.10
N VAL A 466 -10.11 -30.27 28.17
CA VAL A 466 -10.12 -29.49 29.41
C VAL A 466 -11.56 -29.18 29.86
N GLY A 467 -11.87 -29.56 31.09
CA GLY A 467 -13.18 -29.31 31.70
C GLY A 467 -14.32 -30.18 31.17
N VAL A 468 -14.02 -31.27 30.50
CA VAL A 468 -15.00 -32.27 30.02
C VAL A 468 -14.72 -33.65 30.63
N GLY A 469 -15.75 -34.51 30.65
CA GLY A 469 -15.63 -35.88 31.12
C GLY A 469 -16.80 -36.75 30.66
N GLY A 470 -16.73 -38.05 30.93
CA GLY A 470 -17.80 -38.99 30.64
C GLY A 470 -18.24 -39.04 29.19
N ALA A 471 -19.53 -38.94 28.94
CA ALA A 471 -20.13 -39.02 27.60
C ALA A 471 -19.68 -37.89 26.63
N VAL A 472 -19.32 -36.71 27.13
CA VAL A 472 -18.84 -35.60 26.30
C VAL A 472 -17.44 -35.91 25.77
N ALA A 473 -16.56 -36.45 26.59
CA ALA A 473 -15.22 -36.86 26.20
C ALA A 473 -15.26 -37.92 25.11
N GLU A 474 -16.18 -38.88 25.22
CA GLU A 474 -16.39 -39.92 24.19
C GLU A 474 -16.84 -39.29 22.85
N ARG A 475 -17.77 -38.35 22.87
CA ARG A 475 -18.23 -37.65 21.67
C ARG A 475 -17.10 -36.85 21.02
N ILE A 476 -16.27 -36.16 21.81
CA ILE A 476 -15.06 -35.45 21.30
C ILE A 476 -14.14 -36.47 20.62
N GLY A 477 -13.87 -37.60 21.24
CA GLY A 477 -13.04 -38.66 20.68
C GLY A 477 -13.59 -39.19 19.32
N ARG A 478 -14.89 -39.47 19.25
CA ARG A 478 -15.55 -39.88 17.99
C ARG A 478 -15.44 -38.82 16.92
N LEU A 479 -15.57 -37.55 17.29
CA LEU A 479 -15.45 -36.42 16.37
C LEU A 479 -14.04 -36.31 15.79
N LEU A 480 -13.01 -36.39 16.66
CA LEU A 480 -11.61 -36.40 16.24
C LEU A 480 -11.26 -37.60 15.38
N ARG A 481 -11.83 -38.80 15.70
CA ARG A 481 -11.69 -39.99 14.88
C ARG A 481 -12.31 -39.81 13.49
N ARG A 482 -13.50 -39.20 13.39
CA ARG A 482 -14.15 -38.87 12.12
C ARG A 482 -13.29 -37.91 11.29
N LEU A 483 -12.72 -36.88 11.89
CA LEU A 483 -11.73 -36.02 11.23
C LEU A 483 -10.51 -36.79 10.75
N GLY A 484 -10.03 -37.73 11.59
CA GLY A 484 -8.90 -38.58 11.27
C GLY A 484 -9.09 -39.50 10.05
N LYS A 485 -10.33 -39.68 9.56
CA LYS A 485 -10.58 -40.43 8.31
C LYS A 485 -10.23 -39.61 7.04
N ALA A 486 -10.32 -38.28 7.12
CA ALA A 486 -10.08 -37.36 6.01
C ALA A 486 -8.71 -36.68 6.09
N GLN A 487 -8.21 -36.39 7.29
CA GLN A 487 -6.99 -35.67 7.56
C GLN A 487 -6.18 -36.36 8.66
N GLN A 488 -4.90 -36.07 8.76
CA GLN A 488 -4.11 -36.54 9.91
C GLN A 488 -4.44 -35.69 11.13
N VAL A 489 -4.78 -36.34 12.24
CA VAL A 489 -5.13 -35.72 13.51
C VAL A 489 -4.13 -36.15 14.58
N LEU A 490 -3.46 -35.19 15.23
CA LEU A 490 -2.66 -35.40 16.43
C LEU A 490 -3.38 -34.74 17.62
N CYS A 491 -3.67 -35.48 18.67
CA CYS A 491 -4.39 -34.96 19.84
C CYS A 491 -3.65 -35.28 21.14
N VAL A 492 -3.40 -34.28 21.96
CA VAL A 492 -2.91 -34.47 23.34
C VAL A 492 -4.11 -34.59 24.26
N THR A 493 -4.20 -35.68 25.02
CA THR A 493 -5.33 -35.95 25.92
C THR A 493 -4.91 -36.58 27.24
N HIS A 494 -5.69 -36.31 28.27
CA HIS A 494 -5.60 -37.00 29.55
C HIS A 494 -6.83 -37.88 29.84
N LEU A 495 -7.81 -37.91 28.89
CA LEU A 495 -9.05 -38.64 29.04
C LEU A 495 -9.00 -40.00 28.31
N PRO A 496 -9.29 -41.13 29.02
CA PRO A 496 -9.29 -42.48 28.44
C PRO A 496 -10.33 -42.64 27.33
N GLN A 497 -11.48 -41.93 27.42
CA GLN A 497 -12.54 -41.96 26.42
C GLN A 497 -12.08 -41.40 25.05
N VAL A 498 -11.25 -40.36 25.08
CA VAL A 498 -10.66 -39.75 23.86
C VAL A 498 -9.54 -40.66 23.34
N ALA A 499 -8.66 -41.14 24.23
CA ALA A 499 -7.53 -41.99 23.90
C ALA A 499 -7.98 -43.32 23.23
N ALA A 500 -9.08 -43.91 23.71
CA ALA A 500 -9.61 -45.15 23.14
C ALA A 500 -10.07 -45.01 21.69
N GLN A 501 -10.50 -43.79 21.25
CA GLN A 501 -10.98 -43.55 19.90
C GLN A 501 -9.86 -43.40 18.84
N ALA A 502 -8.60 -43.28 19.26
CA ALA A 502 -7.47 -43.10 18.33
C ALA A 502 -7.17 -44.30 17.47
N HIS A 503 -6.60 -44.11 16.30
CA HIS A 503 -6.02 -45.16 15.47
C HIS A 503 -4.62 -45.55 15.97
N HIS A 504 -3.84 -44.57 16.42
CA HIS A 504 -2.48 -44.73 16.94
C HIS A 504 -2.34 -44.02 18.30
N GLN A 505 -1.48 -44.52 19.18
CA GLN A 505 -1.27 -43.98 20.51
C GLN A 505 0.21 -43.90 20.85
N LEU A 506 0.63 -42.72 21.30
CA LEU A 506 1.96 -42.43 21.81
C LEU A 506 1.89 -42.23 23.33
N LEU A 507 2.76 -42.91 24.05
CA LEU A 507 2.89 -42.75 25.50
C LEU A 507 4.13 -41.93 25.83
N VAL A 508 3.95 -40.85 26.57
CA VAL A 508 5.03 -40.03 27.13
C VAL A 508 5.27 -40.43 28.59
N GLU A 509 6.45 -40.94 28.86
CA GLU A 509 6.88 -41.41 30.17
C GLU A 509 8.03 -40.52 30.70
N LYS A 510 8.02 -40.27 32.03
CA LYS A 510 9.17 -39.69 32.70
C LYS A 510 10.14 -40.80 33.10
N VAL A 511 11.38 -40.70 32.70
CA VAL A 511 12.47 -41.58 33.15
C VAL A 511 13.45 -40.75 33.96
N VAL A 512 13.62 -41.11 35.23
CA VAL A 512 14.62 -40.50 36.11
C VAL A 512 15.89 -41.34 36.10
N THR A 513 16.99 -40.76 35.61
CA THR A 513 18.30 -41.43 35.56
C THR A 513 19.29 -40.56 36.37
N GLY A 514 19.60 -40.99 37.59
CA GLY A 514 20.42 -40.21 38.53
C GLY A 514 19.71 -38.91 38.95
N GLU A 515 20.33 -37.76 38.76
CA GLU A 515 19.77 -36.44 39.09
C GLU A 515 19.03 -35.79 37.90
N ALA A 516 18.99 -36.44 36.73
CA ALA A 516 18.37 -35.90 35.52
C ALA A 516 17.03 -36.59 35.21
N THR A 517 16.03 -35.79 34.86
CA THR A 517 14.73 -36.28 34.35
C THR A 517 14.68 -36.15 32.84
N HIS A 518 14.32 -37.22 32.17
CA HIS A 518 14.17 -37.29 30.70
C HIS A 518 12.74 -37.69 30.35
N SER A 519 12.22 -37.18 29.25
CA SER A 519 10.97 -37.67 28.68
C SER A 519 11.29 -38.67 27.55
N ARG A 520 10.66 -39.85 27.60
CA ARG A 520 10.72 -40.86 26.58
C ARG A 520 9.35 -41.03 25.94
N ILE A 521 9.29 -41.12 24.63
CA ILE A 521 8.04 -41.32 23.90
C ILE A 521 8.09 -42.69 23.22
N ARG A 522 7.00 -43.46 23.33
CA ARG A 522 6.89 -44.80 22.81
C ARG A 522 5.57 -44.99 22.04
N VAL A 523 5.63 -45.56 20.86
CA VAL A 523 4.44 -46.00 20.13
C VAL A 523 3.88 -47.25 20.83
N LEU A 524 2.59 -47.25 21.13
CA LEU A 524 1.94 -48.36 21.78
C LEU A 524 1.34 -49.33 20.76
N ASP A 525 1.61 -50.63 20.97
CA ASP A 525 0.90 -51.72 20.31
C ASP A 525 -0.50 -51.94 20.94
N THR A 526 -1.26 -52.88 20.46
CA THR A 526 -2.63 -53.17 20.93
C THR A 526 -2.67 -53.49 22.43
N GLN A 527 -1.69 -54.21 22.96
CA GLN A 527 -1.61 -54.54 24.37
C GLN A 527 -1.23 -53.30 25.20
N GLY A 528 -0.21 -52.58 24.77
CA GLY A 528 0.21 -51.35 25.46
C GLY A 528 -0.89 -50.28 25.47
N ARG A 529 -1.71 -50.17 24.43
CA ARG A 529 -2.87 -49.29 24.40
C ARG A 529 -3.91 -49.68 25.44
N ARG A 530 -4.21 -50.99 25.59
CA ARG A 530 -5.14 -51.48 26.61
C ARG A 530 -4.64 -51.15 28.02
N ASP A 531 -3.37 -51.41 28.28
CA ASP A 531 -2.75 -51.16 29.57
C ASP A 531 -2.72 -49.69 29.92
N GLU A 532 -2.41 -48.81 28.98
CA GLU A 532 -2.41 -47.37 29.18
C GLU A 532 -3.84 -46.82 29.38
N VAL A 533 -4.82 -47.23 28.57
CA VAL A 533 -6.23 -46.83 28.78
C VAL A 533 -6.73 -47.36 30.15
N ALA A 534 -6.32 -48.53 30.58
CA ALA A 534 -6.64 -49.04 31.93
C ALA A 534 -5.99 -48.19 33.03
N ARG A 535 -4.71 -47.81 32.87
CA ARG A 535 -4.01 -46.90 33.78
C ARG A 535 -4.73 -45.52 33.89
N MET A 536 -5.19 -44.98 32.75
CA MET A 536 -5.93 -43.70 32.71
C MET A 536 -7.32 -43.80 33.38
N LEU A 537 -7.96 -45.00 33.39
CA LEU A 537 -9.25 -45.24 34.05
C LEU A 537 -9.12 -45.45 35.53
N GLY A 538 -8.17 -46.27 35.97
CA GLY A 538 -8.08 -46.80 37.33
C GLY A 538 -6.97 -46.22 38.19
N GLY A 539 -6.07 -45.41 37.63
CA GLY A 539 -4.93 -44.88 38.37
C GLY A 539 -3.87 -45.92 38.69
N ILE A 540 -3.47 -46.03 39.98
CA ILE A 540 -2.31 -46.85 40.40
C ILE A 540 -2.68 -48.34 40.59
N GLU A 541 -3.91 -48.64 41.03
CA GLU A 541 -4.36 -50.00 41.26
C GLU A 541 -5.17 -50.50 40.05
N LEU A 542 -4.59 -51.43 39.34
CA LEU A 542 -5.20 -52.02 38.13
C LEU A 542 -5.74 -53.40 38.46
N ASP A 543 -7.07 -53.54 38.52
CA ASP A 543 -7.75 -54.85 38.63
C ASP A 543 -8.32 -55.35 37.29
N ASP A 544 -8.77 -56.60 37.27
CA ASP A 544 -9.36 -57.19 36.07
C ASP A 544 -10.62 -56.48 35.58
N SER A 545 -11.30 -55.70 36.45
CA SER A 545 -12.50 -54.95 36.08
C SER A 545 -12.15 -53.74 35.23
N ILE A 546 -11.06 -53.06 35.59
CA ILE A 546 -10.53 -51.89 34.87
C ILE A 546 -10.00 -52.30 33.50
N HIS A 547 -9.24 -53.40 33.40
CA HIS A 547 -8.79 -53.94 32.10
C HIS A 547 -9.96 -54.32 31.19
N ARG A 548 -11.04 -54.91 31.75
CA ARG A 548 -12.26 -55.17 30.97
C ARG A 548 -12.97 -53.93 30.53
N ALA A 549 -12.99 -52.88 31.34
CA ALA A 549 -13.56 -51.57 31.00
C ALA A 549 -12.73 -50.91 29.87
N ALA A 550 -11.41 -50.90 29.96
CA ALA A 550 -10.51 -50.41 28.92
C ALA A 550 -10.72 -51.15 27.59
N GLN A 551 -10.80 -52.49 27.64
CA GLN A 551 -11.05 -53.32 26.43
C GLN A 551 -12.40 -52.97 25.78
N ARG A 552 -13.47 -52.75 26.59
CA ARG A 552 -14.78 -52.35 26.05
C ARG A 552 -14.72 -51.01 25.31
N LEU A 553 -14.04 -50.01 25.89
CA LEU A 553 -13.88 -48.71 25.24
C LEU A 553 -13.15 -48.83 23.89
N LEU A 554 -12.09 -49.62 23.84
CA LEU A 554 -11.35 -49.89 22.60
C LEU A 554 -12.19 -50.63 21.57
N ASP A 555 -12.96 -51.66 21.98
CA ASP A 555 -13.82 -52.43 21.11
C ASP A 555 -14.99 -51.62 20.55
N GLU A 556 -15.58 -50.72 21.36
CA GLU A 556 -16.62 -49.79 20.93
C GLU A 556 -16.09 -48.78 19.92
N ALA A 557 -14.88 -48.24 20.15
CA ALA A 557 -14.23 -47.36 19.20
C ALA A 557 -13.97 -48.00 17.82
N ASN A 558 -13.64 -49.31 17.81
CA ASN A 558 -13.39 -50.02 16.55
C ASN A 558 -14.65 -50.41 15.76
N LYS A 559 -15.84 -50.30 16.35
CA LYS A 559 -17.13 -50.49 15.68
C LYS A 559 -17.66 -49.26 14.96
N THR A 560 -17.10 -48.10 15.26
CA THR A 560 -17.45 -46.78 14.69
C THR A 560 -16.48 -46.40 13.56
#